data_88212cee4ce73565c3ddf028b61e1567
#
_entry.id   88212cee4ce73565c3ddf028b61e1567
#
_cell.length_a   1.000
_cell.length_b   1.000
_cell.length_c   1.000
_cell.angle_alpha   90.00
_cell.angle_beta   90.00
_cell.angle_gamma   90.00
#
_symmetry.space_group_name_H-M   'P 1'
#
loop_
_entity.id
_entity.type
_entity.pdbx_description
1 polymer ?
#
loop_
_entity_poly.entity_id
_entity_poly.type
_entity_poly.pdbx_seq_one_letter_code
_entity_poly.pdbx_strand_id
1 'polypeptide(L)'
;LIAQAWQSYSQRNSSLKDIDIARENDPDWILSNKQVGGACYVDLFAGDLQGLKAKIPYFQELGLTYLHLMPLFKCPEGKSDGGYAVSSYRDVNPALGTIDDLRDVIAALHEAGISAVVDFIFNHTSNEHKWAKGCAAGDPLYDNFYYIFPDRWMPDQYDRTLREIFPDQHPGGFSQLEDGRWVWTTFNSFQWDLNYSNPWVFRAMAGEMMFLANLGVDILRMDAVAFIWKQMGT
;
A
#
# COMPACT_ATOMS: atom_id res chain seq x y z
N LEU A 1 14.39 -10.76 8.27
CA LEU A 1 14.38 -9.53 7.48
C LEU A 1 15.66 -9.36 6.69
N ILE A 2 16.88 -9.38 7.31
CA ILE A 2 18.17 -9.17 6.61
C ILE A 2 18.35 -10.17 5.46
N ALA A 3 18.14 -11.48 5.69
CA ALA A 3 18.22 -12.48 4.64
C ALA A 3 17.21 -12.25 3.50
N GLN A 4 16.00 -11.79 3.84
CA GLN A 4 14.96 -11.44 2.87
C GLN A 4 15.37 -10.22 2.04
N ALA A 5 15.92 -9.19 2.67
CA ALA A 5 16.40 -7.99 1.99
C ALA A 5 17.57 -8.33 1.04
N TRP A 6 18.52 -9.13 1.52
CA TRP A 6 19.63 -9.62 0.69
C TRP A 6 19.16 -10.41 -0.53
N GLN A 7 18.22 -11.34 -0.34
CA GLN A 7 17.63 -12.12 -1.42
C GLN A 7 16.92 -11.22 -2.44
N SER A 8 16.12 -10.25 -1.96
CA SER A 8 15.44 -9.29 -2.81
C SER A 8 16.42 -8.45 -3.63
N TYR A 9 17.46 -7.91 -2.98
CA TYR A 9 18.49 -7.11 -3.66
C TYR A 9 19.30 -7.94 -4.66
N SER A 10 19.61 -9.21 -4.36
CA SER A 10 20.34 -10.08 -5.30
C SER A 10 19.58 -10.32 -6.60
N GLN A 11 18.24 -10.33 -6.54
CA GLN A 11 17.33 -10.50 -7.69
C GLN A 11 16.96 -9.19 -8.38
N ARG A 12 17.37 -8.04 -7.84
CA ARG A 12 17.06 -6.72 -8.41
C ARG A 12 17.74 -6.55 -9.76
N ASN A 13 16.99 -6.02 -10.73
CA ASN A 13 17.49 -5.75 -12.09
C ASN A 13 18.69 -4.80 -12.06
N SER A 14 19.68 -5.01 -12.95
CA SER A 14 20.88 -4.17 -13.03
C SER A 14 20.55 -2.70 -13.30
N SER A 15 19.61 -2.41 -14.21
CA SER A 15 19.20 -1.03 -14.50
C SER A 15 18.62 -0.31 -13.28
N LEU A 16 17.91 -1.03 -12.40
CA LEU A 16 17.42 -0.45 -11.16
C LEU A 16 18.54 -0.25 -10.13
N LYS A 17 19.54 -1.12 -10.10
CA LYS A 17 20.75 -0.94 -9.27
C LYS A 17 21.56 0.28 -9.71
N ASP A 18 21.61 0.58 -11.01
CA ASP A 18 22.27 1.79 -11.52
C ASP A 18 21.56 3.05 -11.04
N ILE A 19 20.23 3.04 -11.00
CA ILE A 19 19.41 4.12 -10.40
C ILE A 19 19.69 4.25 -8.90
N ASP A 20 19.77 3.12 -8.16
CA ASP A 20 20.08 3.11 -6.73
C ASP A 20 21.44 3.79 -6.46
N ILE A 21 22.47 3.40 -7.21
CA ILE A 21 23.83 3.98 -7.09
C ILE A 21 23.81 5.49 -7.38
N ALA A 22 23.09 5.92 -8.41
CA ALA A 22 22.97 7.34 -8.73
C ALA A 22 22.35 8.13 -7.57
N ARG A 23 21.31 7.58 -6.92
CA ARG A 23 20.61 8.22 -5.78
C ARG A 23 21.41 8.16 -4.48
N GLU A 24 22.18 7.09 -4.25
CA GLU A 24 23.12 7.02 -3.11
C GLU A 24 24.19 8.10 -3.20
N ASN A 25 24.61 8.48 -4.41
CA ASN A 25 25.56 9.57 -4.63
C ASN A 25 24.94 10.98 -4.54
N ASP A 26 23.62 11.09 -4.61
CA ASP A 26 22.83 12.33 -4.43
C ASP A 26 21.62 12.06 -3.51
N PRO A 27 21.83 11.84 -2.19
CA PRO A 27 20.77 11.41 -1.28
C PRO A 27 19.64 12.42 -1.13
N ASP A 28 19.88 13.67 -1.46
CA ASP A 28 18.89 14.77 -1.41
C ASP A 28 18.17 14.98 -2.75
N TRP A 29 18.33 14.07 -3.72
CA TRP A 29 17.78 14.19 -5.06
C TRP A 29 16.28 14.55 -5.06
N ILE A 30 15.50 13.95 -4.17
CA ILE A 30 14.04 14.19 -4.08
C ILE A 30 13.70 15.56 -3.46
N LEU A 31 14.60 16.14 -2.67
CA LEU A 31 14.41 17.44 -2.03
C LEU A 31 14.80 18.61 -2.94
N SER A 32 15.32 18.31 -4.13
CA SER A 32 15.73 19.32 -5.09
C SER A 32 14.53 20.15 -5.56
N ASN A 33 14.72 21.48 -5.69
CA ASN A 33 13.73 22.38 -6.29
C ASN A 33 13.50 22.15 -7.81
N LYS A 34 14.23 21.23 -8.41
CA LYS A 34 14.02 20.77 -9.79
C LYS A 34 12.96 19.65 -9.88
N GLN A 35 12.51 19.11 -8.75
CA GLN A 35 11.49 18.09 -8.74
C GLN A 35 10.11 18.70 -8.98
N VAL A 36 9.42 18.20 -10.00
CA VAL A 36 8.05 18.58 -10.38
C VAL A 36 7.19 17.33 -10.38
N GLY A 37 6.19 17.29 -9.50
CA GLY A 37 5.33 16.13 -9.34
C GLY A 37 3.97 16.27 -9.98
N GLY A 38 3.45 15.16 -10.50
CA GLY A 38 2.05 15.01 -10.88
C GLY A 38 1.40 13.86 -10.11
N ALA A 39 0.08 13.89 -9.95
CA ALA A 39 -0.69 12.79 -9.38
C ALA A 39 -1.96 12.53 -10.22
N CYS A 40 -2.30 11.28 -10.44
CA CYS A 40 -3.54 10.92 -11.13
C CYS A 40 -4.06 9.54 -10.70
N TYR A 41 -5.38 9.38 -10.79
CA TYR A 41 -6.00 8.07 -10.91
C TYR A 41 -5.85 7.60 -12.35
N VAL A 42 -5.36 6.37 -12.56
CA VAL A 42 -5.07 5.81 -13.89
C VAL A 42 -6.33 5.73 -14.74
N ASP A 43 -7.43 5.21 -14.18
CA ASP A 43 -8.72 5.08 -14.85
C ASP A 43 -9.32 6.42 -15.25
N LEU A 44 -9.31 7.40 -14.34
CA LEU A 44 -9.90 8.72 -14.59
C LEU A 44 -9.11 9.55 -15.60
N PHE A 45 -7.79 9.37 -15.64
CA PHE A 45 -6.92 10.15 -16.51
C PHE A 45 -6.70 9.51 -17.88
N ALA A 46 -6.54 8.19 -17.94
CA ALA A 46 -6.07 7.49 -19.12
C ALA A 46 -6.83 6.18 -19.43
N GLY A 47 -7.79 5.80 -18.59
CA GLY A 47 -8.58 4.59 -18.72
C GLY A 47 -7.89 3.35 -18.12
N ASP A 48 -6.64 3.09 -18.52
CA ASP A 48 -5.86 1.95 -18.05
C ASP A 48 -4.35 2.25 -18.10
N LEU A 49 -3.51 1.27 -17.74
CA LEU A 49 -2.05 1.41 -17.73
C LEU A 49 -1.48 1.58 -19.13
N GLN A 50 -2.07 0.99 -20.17
CA GLN A 50 -1.62 1.18 -21.54
C GLN A 50 -1.93 2.60 -22.04
N GLY A 51 -3.13 3.11 -21.71
CA GLY A 51 -3.47 4.52 -21.94
C GLY A 51 -2.55 5.47 -21.21
N LEU A 52 -2.18 5.16 -19.96
CA LEU A 52 -1.23 5.95 -19.18
C LEU A 52 0.16 5.98 -19.84
N LYS A 53 0.64 4.84 -20.32
CA LYS A 53 1.91 4.73 -21.05
C LYS A 53 1.92 5.65 -22.28
N ALA A 54 0.81 5.72 -23.01
CA ALA A 54 0.67 6.62 -24.17
C ALA A 54 0.68 8.11 -23.80
N LYS A 55 0.47 8.46 -22.51
CA LYS A 55 0.50 9.85 -22.02
C LYS A 55 1.89 10.29 -21.53
N ILE A 56 2.90 9.45 -21.55
CA ILE A 56 4.25 9.81 -21.10
C ILE A 56 4.81 11.06 -21.83
N PRO A 57 4.67 11.22 -23.17
CA PRO A 57 5.11 12.44 -23.84
C PRO A 57 4.45 13.72 -23.29
N TYR A 58 3.18 13.65 -22.90
CA TYR A 58 2.48 14.78 -22.26
C TYR A 58 3.08 15.12 -20.89
N PHE A 59 3.45 14.12 -20.10
CA PHE A 59 4.11 14.35 -18.80
C PHE A 59 5.49 14.99 -18.98
N GLN A 60 6.24 14.58 -20.01
CA GLN A 60 7.52 15.23 -20.36
C GLN A 60 7.33 16.69 -20.79
N GLU A 61 6.30 16.99 -21.58
CA GLU A 61 5.96 18.37 -21.98
C GLU A 61 5.62 19.24 -20.78
N LEU A 62 4.93 18.68 -19.75
CA LEU A 62 4.68 19.33 -18.47
C LEU A 62 5.93 19.50 -17.60
N GLY A 63 7.05 18.87 -17.95
CA GLY A 63 8.28 18.88 -17.17
C GLY A 63 8.20 18.07 -15.87
N LEU A 64 7.33 17.03 -15.81
CA LEU A 64 7.25 16.16 -14.63
C LEU A 64 8.54 15.35 -14.47
N THR A 65 9.01 15.26 -13.23
CA THR A 65 10.15 14.42 -12.83
C THR A 65 9.73 13.25 -11.95
N TYR A 66 8.51 13.28 -11.41
CA TYR A 66 7.88 12.13 -10.79
C TYR A 66 6.36 12.12 -10.99
N LEU A 67 5.78 10.92 -11.08
CA LEU A 67 4.34 10.71 -11.25
C LEU A 67 3.82 9.80 -10.14
N HIS A 68 2.90 10.34 -9.33
CA HIS A 68 2.18 9.58 -8.31
C HIS A 68 0.93 8.95 -8.92
N LEU A 69 0.96 7.62 -8.99
CA LEU A 69 -0.18 6.80 -9.35
C LEU A 69 -1.01 6.54 -8.10
N MET A 70 -2.21 7.13 -8.04
CA MET A 70 -3.17 6.90 -6.96
C MET A 70 -3.48 5.42 -6.85
N PRO A 71 -4.11 4.91 -5.76
CA PRO A 71 -4.17 3.48 -5.48
C PRO A 71 -4.62 2.64 -6.68
N LEU A 72 -3.77 1.70 -7.08
CA LEU A 72 -3.94 0.92 -8.32
C LEU A 72 -3.88 -0.61 -8.09
N PHE A 73 -3.59 -1.04 -6.86
CA PHE A 73 -3.50 -2.47 -6.55
C PHE A 73 -4.88 -3.11 -6.45
N LYS A 74 -4.88 -4.45 -6.49
CA LYS A 74 -6.12 -5.23 -6.42
C LYS A 74 -6.87 -4.95 -5.12
N CYS A 75 -8.15 -4.66 -5.26
CA CYS A 75 -9.10 -4.42 -4.18
C CYS A 75 -10.42 -5.14 -4.46
N PRO A 76 -11.31 -5.32 -3.47
CA PRO A 76 -12.64 -5.88 -3.68
C PRO A 76 -13.51 -4.95 -4.53
N GLU A 77 -14.36 -5.54 -5.35
CA GLU A 77 -15.37 -4.80 -6.09
C GLU A 77 -16.41 -4.19 -5.13
N GLY A 78 -16.76 -2.93 -5.33
CA GLY A 78 -17.76 -2.21 -4.52
C GLY A 78 -17.34 -1.86 -3.07
N LYS A 79 -16.23 -2.43 -2.56
CA LYS A 79 -15.67 -2.18 -1.22
C LYS A 79 -14.19 -1.85 -1.31
N SER A 80 -13.83 -0.95 -2.22
CA SER A 80 -12.44 -0.62 -2.51
C SER A 80 -11.95 0.62 -1.77
N ASP A 81 -12.85 1.51 -1.34
CA ASP A 81 -12.48 2.81 -0.76
C ASP A 81 -11.52 3.58 -1.68
N GLY A 82 -11.87 3.73 -2.96
CA GLY A 82 -10.97 4.38 -3.94
C GLY A 82 -9.66 3.62 -4.20
N GLY A 83 -9.61 2.32 -3.90
CA GLY A 83 -8.42 1.49 -4.04
C GLY A 83 -7.59 1.34 -2.76
N TYR A 84 -7.98 2.00 -1.66
CA TYR A 84 -7.26 1.93 -0.38
C TYR A 84 -7.52 0.63 0.41
N ALA A 85 -8.55 -0.16 0.06
CA ALA A 85 -8.80 -1.47 0.65
C ALA A 85 -8.08 -2.58 -0.12
N VAL A 86 -6.75 -2.65 0.00
CA VAL A 86 -5.91 -3.57 -0.79
C VAL A 86 -6.14 -5.03 -0.41
N SER A 87 -6.47 -5.86 -1.39
CA SER A 87 -6.56 -7.33 -1.24
C SER A 87 -5.31 -8.08 -1.73
N SER A 88 -4.46 -7.41 -2.53
CA SER A 88 -3.13 -7.91 -2.93
C SER A 88 -2.25 -6.75 -3.37
N TYR A 89 -1.02 -6.66 -2.83
CA TYR A 89 0.01 -5.71 -3.28
C TYR A 89 0.78 -6.22 -4.51
N ARG A 90 0.54 -7.48 -4.92
CA ARG A 90 1.25 -8.13 -6.03
C ARG A 90 0.42 -8.23 -7.30
N ASP A 91 -0.82 -7.77 -7.23
CA ASP A 91 -1.73 -7.70 -8.35
C ASP A 91 -2.25 -6.28 -8.52
N VAL A 92 -2.36 -5.84 -9.75
CA VAL A 92 -3.04 -4.60 -10.13
C VAL A 92 -4.56 -4.84 -10.17
N ASN A 93 -5.35 -3.79 -9.98
CA ASN A 93 -6.78 -3.83 -10.24
C ASN A 93 -7.01 -4.29 -11.69
N PRO A 94 -7.75 -5.39 -11.93
CA PRO A 94 -7.94 -5.94 -13.27
C PRO A 94 -8.52 -4.97 -14.30
N ALA A 95 -9.25 -3.95 -13.85
CA ALA A 95 -9.77 -2.89 -14.73
C ALA A 95 -8.66 -1.97 -15.27
N LEU A 96 -7.50 -1.91 -14.61
CA LEU A 96 -6.37 -1.06 -15.00
C LEU A 96 -5.32 -1.82 -15.82
N GLY A 97 -5.27 -3.14 -15.69
CA GLY A 97 -4.27 -4.00 -16.36
C GLY A 97 -3.67 -5.04 -15.42
N THR A 98 -2.45 -5.44 -15.72
CA THR A 98 -1.70 -6.47 -15.00
C THR A 98 -0.47 -5.89 -14.29
N ILE A 99 0.18 -6.71 -13.45
CA ILE A 99 1.44 -6.33 -12.82
C ILE A 99 2.57 -6.14 -13.84
N ASP A 100 2.53 -6.86 -14.96
CA ASP A 100 3.48 -6.71 -16.06
C ASP A 100 3.25 -5.41 -16.83
N ASP A 101 1.99 -5.01 -17.05
CA ASP A 101 1.66 -3.69 -17.61
C ASP A 101 2.18 -2.56 -16.71
N LEU A 102 2.05 -2.70 -15.38
CA LEU A 102 2.61 -1.71 -14.44
C LEU A 102 4.14 -1.64 -14.53
N ARG A 103 4.81 -2.79 -14.63
CA ARG A 103 6.28 -2.86 -14.82
C ARG A 103 6.69 -2.13 -16.10
N ASP A 104 5.97 -2.35 -17.19
CA ASP A 104 6.22 -1.71 -18.48
C ASP A 104 6.02 -0.21 -18.45
N VAL A 105 4.98 0.26 -17.74
CA VAL A 105 4.74 1.70 -17.52
C VAL A 105 5.89 2.31 -16.72
N ILE A 106 6.30 1.68 -15.63
CA ILE A 106 7.40 2.18 -14.78
C ILE A 106 8.71 2.25 -15.59
N ALA A 107 9.03 1.22 -16.38
CA ALA A 107 10.21 1.22 -17.23
C ALA A 107 10.15 2.38 -18.25
N ALA A 108 9.01 2.63 -18.88
CA ALA A 108 8.85 3.74 -19.81
C ALA A 108 8.91 5.12 -19.13
N LEU A 109 8.42 5.24 -17.89
CA LEU A 109 8.60 6.45 -17.08
C LEU A 109 10.08 6.72 -16.79
N HIS A 110 10.85 5.68 -16.42
CA HIS A 110 12.29 5.80 -16.18
C HIS A 110 13.04 6.23 -17.45
N GLU A 111 12.73 5.67 -18.62
CA GLU A 111 13.29 6.08 -19.90
C GLU A 111 12.98 7.57 -20.22
N ALA A 112 11.85 8.06 -19.74
CA ALA A 112 11.44 9.45 -19.88
C ALA A 112 12.02 10.38 -18.80
N GLY A 113 12.81 9.86 -17.85
CA GLY A 113 13.37 10.61 -16.72
C GLY A 113 12.35 10.91 -15.61
N ILE A 114 11.26 10.14 -15.52
CA ILE A 114 10.17 10.33 -14.56
C ILE A 114 10.17 9.19 -13.55
N SER A 115 10.28 9.51 -12.26
CA SER A 115 10.19 8.54 -11.17
C SER A 115 8.75 8.12 -10.91
N ALA A 116 8.53 6.84 -10.64
CA ALA A 116 7.23 6.28 -10.31
C ALA A 116 6.96 6.30 -8.80
N VAL A 117 5.83 6.89 -8.41
CA VAL A 117 5.35 6.91 -7.02
C VAL A 117 4.04 6.11 -6.95
N VAL A 118 3.89 5.25 -5.95
CA VAL A 118 2.64 4.53 -5.70
C VAL A 118 2.21 4.67 -4.26
N ASP A 119 0.90 4.60 -4.02
CA ASP A 119 0.36 4.48 -2.68
C ASP A 119 0.73 3.12 -2.08
N PHE A 120 1.20 3.14 -0.84
CA PHE A 120 1.44 1.96 -0.05
C PHE A 120 0.62 2.04 1.24
N ILE A 121 -0.47 1.28 1.27
CA ILE A 121 -1.40 1.26 2.41
C ILE A 121 -0.77 0.46 3.52
N PHE A 122 -0.29 1.15 4.56
CA PHE A 122 0.57 0.56 5.58
C PHE A 122 -0.20 0.12 6.83
N ASN A 123 -1.30 0.82 7.19
CA ASN A 123 -2.05 0.55 8.40
C ASN A 123 -2.97 -0.68 8.32
N HIS A 124 -3.56 -0.96 7.16
CA HIS A 124 -4.62 -1.95 7.02
C HIS A 124 -4.58 -2.66 5.68
N THR A 125 -5.32 -3.74 5.58
CA THR A 125 -5.66 -4.38 4.31
C THR A 125 -7.17 -4.55 4.19
N SER A 126 -7.66 -4.91 3.00
CA SER A 126 -9.02 -5.43 2.87
C SER A 126 -9.19 -6.73 3.68
N ASN A 127 -10.39 -6.96 4.18
CA ASN A 127 -10.80 -8.25 4.77
C ASN A 127 -10.74 -9.41 3.75
N GLU A 128 -10.62 -9.12 2.46
CA GLU A 128 -10.40 -10.11 1.41
C GLU A 128 -8.91 -10.44 1.16
N HIS A 129 -7.99 -9.74 1.80
CA HIS A 129 -6.57 -10.07 1.74
C HIS A 129 -6.32 -11.47 2.29
N LYS A 130 -5.39 -12.22 1.67
CA LYS A 130 -5.06 -13.59 2.11
C LYS A 130 -4.68 -13.68 3.58
N TRP A 131 -4.03 -12.64 4.13
CA TRP A 131 -3.66 -12.59 5.54
C TRP A 131 -4.90 -12.44 6.44
N ALA A 132 -5.86 -11.61 6.04
CA ALA A 132 -7.10 -11.40 6.79
C ALA A 132 -7.96 -12.67 6.81
N LYS A 133 -8.13 -13.30 5.66
CA LYS A 133 -8.84 -14.59 5.53
C LYS A 133 -8.17 -15.69 6.37
N GLY A 134 -6.85 -15.80 6.31
CA GLY A 134 -6.11 -16.78 7.10
C GLY A 134 -6.20 -16.51 8.61
N CYS A 135 -6.03 -15.26 9.04
CA CYS A 135 -6.16 -14.87 10.44
C CYS A 135 -7.56 -15.17 10.98
N ALA A 136 -8.62 -14.83 10.24
CA ALA A 136 -10.00 -15.12 10.62
C ALA A 136 -10.27 -16.63 10.73
N ALA A 137 -9.68 -17.42 9.83
CA ALA A 137 -9.79 -18.88 9.80
C ALA A 137 -8.93 -19.59 10.88
N GLY A 138 -8.11 -18.86 11.62
CA GLY A 138 -7.20 -19.43 12.62
C GLY A 138 -5.97 -20.14 12.04
N ASP A 139 -5.53 -19.75 10.83
CA ASP A 139 -4.30 -20.26 10.23
C ASP A 139 -3.10 -19.78 11.07
N PRO A 140 -2.29 -20.70 11.64
CA PRO A 140 -1.12 -20.36 12.47
C PRO A 140 -0.10 -19.45 11.75
N LEU A 141 -0.06 -19.46 10.41
CA LEU A 141 0.84 -18.62 9.63
C LEU A 141 0.49 -17.13 9.75
N TYR A 142 -0.78 -16.82 9.99
CA TYR A 142 -1.31 -15.45 10.08
C TYR A 142 -1.85 -15.13 11.47
N ASP A 143 -1.49 -15.93 12.47
CA ASP A 143 -1.91 -15.69 13.85
C ASP A 143 -1.49 -14.27 14.30
N ASN A 144 -2.43 -13.56 14.92
CA ASN A 144 -2.23 -12.18 15.39
C ASN A 144 -1.72 -11.17 14.33
N PHE A 145 -2.00 -11.41 13.04
CA PHE A 145 -1.70 -10.42 11.99
C PHE A 145 -2.60 -9.19 12.08
N TYR A 146 -3.78 -9.34 12.63
CA TYR A 146 -4.75 -8.27 12.86
C TYR A 146 -5.14 -8.21 14.32
N TYR A 147 -5.63 -7.06 14.76
CA TYR A 147 -6.19 -6.91 16.10
C TYR A 147 -7.60 -7.50 16.12
N ILE A 148 -7.72 -8.78 16.47
CA ILE A 148 -8.99 -9.49 16.64
C ILE A 148 -9.18 -9.82 18.12
N PHE A 149 -10.35 -9.48 18.65
CA PHE A 149 -10.72 -9.63 20.06
C PHE A 149 -11.87 -10.64 20.19
N PRO A 150 -11.87 -11.49 21.25
CA PRO A 150 -12.91 -12.49 21.43
C PRO A 150 -14.28 -11.89 21.70
N ASP A 151 -14.33 -10.70 22.29
CA ASP A 151 -15.54 -9.99 22.68
C ASP A 151 -15.36 -8.47 22.61
N ARG A 152 -16.36 -7.71 23.05
CA ARG A 152 -16.36 -6.25 23.01
C ARG A 152 -15.61 -5.58 24.18
N TRP A 153 -15.15 -6.32 25.19
CA TRP A 153 -14.58 -5.73 26.40
C TRP A 153 -13.35 -4.87 26.13
N MET A 154 -12.36 -5.39 25.39
CA MET A 154 -11.16 -4.61 25.01
C MET A 154 -11.47 -3.50 24.00
N PRO A 155 -12.22 -3.76 22.92
CA PRO A 155 -12.69 -2.69 22.03
C PRO A 155 -13.32 -1.51 22.75
N ASP A 156 -14.20 -1.73 23.74
CA ASP A 156 -14.84 -0.66 24.50
C ASP A 156 -13.86 0.16 25.34
N GLN A 157 -12.73 -0.41 25.79
CA GLN A 157 -11.71 0.34 26.48
C GLN A 157 -10.95 1.28 25.50
N TYR A 158 -10.66 0.81 24.29
CA TYR A 158 -10.03 1.63 23.27
C TYR A 158 -10.96 2.73 22.74
N ASP A 159 -12.22 2.43 22.47
CA ASP A 159 -13.20 3.40 21.94
C ASP A 159 -13.38 4.65 22.83
N ARG A 160 -13.03 4.56 24.14
CA ARG A 160 -13.11 5.72 25.06
C ARG A 160 -12.15 6.85 24.69
N THR A 161 -11.06 6.54 23.98
CA THR A 161 -10.00 7.49 23.65
C THR A 161 -9.69 7.55 22.17
N LEU A 162 -10.19 6.59 21.38
CA LEU A 162 -10.01 6.58 19.94
C LEU A 162 -10.76 7.73 19.27
N ARG A 163 -10.12 8.30 18.28
CA ARG A 163 -10.74 9.28 17.38
C ARG A 163 -11.37 8.54 16.22
N GLU A 164 -12.67 8.72 16.04
CA GLU A 164 -13.39 8.22 14.86
C GLU A 164 -12.97 9.02 13.63
N ILE A 165 -12.68 8.32 12.53
CA ILE A 165 -12.26 8.94 11.26
C ILE A 165 -13.46 9.21 10.36
N PHE A 166 -14.37 8.24 10.23
CA PHE A 166 -15.59 8.35 9.41
C PHE A 166 -16.84 8.05 10.24
N PRO A 167 -17.19 8.90 11.24
CA PRO A 167 -18.26 8.61 12.20
C PRO A 167 -19.64 8.42 11.55
N ASP A 168 -19.90 9.08 10.41
CA ASP A 168 -21.18 8.98 9.69
C ASP A 168 -21.30 7.66 8.88
N GLN A 169 -20.19 7.07 8.46
CA GLN A 169 -20.15 5.88 7.60
C GLN A 169 -19.79 4.63 8.38
N HIS A 170 -18.92 4.77 9.36
CA HIS A 170 -18.40 3.69 10.20
C HIS A 170 -18.19 4.21 11.64
N PRO A 171 -19.26 4.25 12.47
CA PRO A 171 -19.16 4.68 13.86
C PRO A 171 -18.35 3.65 14.69
N GLY A 172 -17.48 4.16 15.55
CA GLY A 172 -16.55 3.36 16.33
C GLY A 172 -15.31 2.91 15.55
N GLY A 173 -14.36 2.28 16.26
CA GLY A 173 -13.11 1.79 15.69
C GLY A 173 -13.09 0.28 15.46
N PHE A 174 -14.21 -0.45 15.59
CA PHE A 174 -14.26 -1.90 15.57
C PHE A 174 -15.49 -2.44 14.85
N SER A 175 -15.32 -3.55 14.15
CA SER A 175 -16.40 -4.28 13.46
C SER A 175 -16.58 -5.68 14.01
N GLN A 176 -17.81 -6.15 14.14
CA GLN A 176 -18.10 -7.52 14.56
C GLN A 176 -17.99 -8.47 13.38
N LEU A 177 -17.30 -9.59 13.60
CA LEU A 177 -17.21 -10.72 12.68
C LEU A 177 -18.44 -11.64 12.82
N GLU A 178 -18.69 -12.46 11.80
CA GLU A 178 -19.83 -13.39 11.77
C GLU A 178 -19.81 -14.40 12.94
N ASP A 179 -18.64 -14.73 13.47
CA ASP A 179 -18.46 -15.65 14.60
C ASP A 179 -18.55 -14.96 15.98
N GLY A 180 -18.88 -13.66 16.00
CA GLY A 180 -19.04 -12.88 17.22
C GLY A 180 -17.79 -12.19 17.73
N ARG A 181 -16.60 -12.51 17.20
CA ARG A 181 -15.36 -11.79 17.50
C ARG A 181 -15.41 -10.35 16.97
N TRP A 182 -14.50 -9.51 17.41
CA TRP A 182 -14.38 -8.12 16.98
C TRP A 182 -13.01 -7.85 16.39
N VAL A 183 -12.96 -7.12 15.27
CA VAL A 183 -11.73 -6.73 14.59
C VAL A 183 -11.59 -5.20 14.58
N TRP A 184 -10.36 -4.71 14.73
CA TRP A 184 -10.06 -3.30 14.63
C TRP A 184 -10.20 -2.81 13.19
N THR A 185 -10.97 -1.74 12.99
CA THR A 185 -11.31 -1.15 11.70
C THR A 185 -11.32 0.36 11.81
N THR A 186 -10.14 0.99 11.74
CA THR A 186 -10.00 2.44 11.91
C THR A 186 -10.79 3.24 10.87
N PHE A 187 -10.90 2.74 9.64
CA PHE A 187 -11.51 3.46 8.51
C PHE A 187 -12.88 2.89 8.15
N ASN A 188 -12.92 1.80 7.40
CA ASN A 188 -14.16 1.14 7.00
C ASN A 188 -14.21 -0.29 7.55
N SER A 189 -15.40 -0.84 7.73
CA SER A 189 -15.62 -2.18 8.30
C SER A 189 -14.92 -3.31 7.53
N PHE A 190 -14.60 -3.09 6.27
CA PHE A 190 -13.89 -4.03 5.40
C PHE A 190 -12.37 -3.78 5.33
N GLN A 191 -11.84 -2.77 6.06
CA GLN A 191 -10.42 -2.44 6.17
C GLN A 191 -9.93 -2.81 7.57
N TRP A 192 -9.22 -3.95 7.67
CA TRP A 192 -8.76 -4.51 8.94
C TRP A 192 -7.37 -4.02 9.29
N ASP A 193 -7.20 -3.49 10.49
CA ASP A 193 -5.94 -2.90 10.94
C ASP A 193 -4.90 -3.97 11.29
N LEU A 194 -3.71 -3.81 10.71
CA LEU A 194 -2.56 -4.70 10.90
C LEU A 194 -1.95 -4.53 12.29
N ASN A 195 -1.59 -5.64 12.92
CA ASN A 195 -1.00 -5.66 14.25
C ASN A 195 0.53 -5.56 14.20
N TYR A 196 1.06 -4.35 14.20
CA TYR A 196 2.51 -4.12 14.19
C TYR A 196 3.22 -4.45 15.52
N SER A 197 2.51 -4.81 16.58
CA SER A 197 3.14 -5.43 17.76
C SER A 197 3.63 -6.85 17.45
N ASN A 198 3.11 -7.48 16.37
CA ASN A 198 3.61 -8.72 15.82
C ASN A 198 4.73 -8.48 14.80
N PRO A 199 5.99 -8.86 15.07
CA PRO A 199 7.11 -8.60 14.15
C PRO A 199 6.97 -9.34 12.79
N TRP A 200 6.14 -10.37 12.70
CA TRP A 200 5.87 -11.06 11.44
C TRP A 200 5.04 -10.19 10.47
N VAL A 201 4.17 -9.33 11.00
CA VAL A 201 3.45 -8.33 10.19
C VAL A 201 4.43 -7.35 9.56
N PHE A 202 5.34 -6.77 10.37
CA PHE A 202 6.37 -5.88 9.84
C PHE A 202 7.23 -6.56 8.77
N ARG A 203 7.65 -7.81 9.02
CA ARG A 203 8.42 -8.60 8.04
C ARG A 203 7.63 -8.83 6.75
N ALA A 204 6.34 -9.14 6.83
CA ALA A 204 5.50 -9.37 5.67
C ALA A 204 5.34 -8.08 4.85
N MET A 205 5.02 -6.96 5.51
CA MET A 205 4.89 -5.66 4.84
C MET A 205 6.20 -5.17 4.23
N ALA A 206 7.34 -5.36 4.91
CA ALA A 206 8.65 -5.09 4.33
C ALA A 206 8.92 -5.95 3.07
N GLY A 207 8.40 -7.17 3.03
CA GLY A 207 8.46 -8.02 1.84
C GLY A 207 7.67 -7.45 0.66
N GLU A 208 6.50 -6.87 0.90
CA GLU A 208 5.73 -6.20 -0.15
C GLU A 208 6.41 -4.89 -0.61
N MET A 209 7.00 -4.12 0.31
CA MET A 209 7.82 -2.93 -0.06
C MET A 209 8.98 -3.31 -0.98
N MET A 210 9.74 -4.37 -0.63
CA MET A 210 10.85 -4.87 -1.45
C MET A 210 10.38 -5.40 -2.81
N PHE A 211 9.20 -6.03 -2.88
CA PHE A 211 8.59 -6.45 -4.13
C PHE A 211 8.32 -5.24 -5.04
N LEU A 212 7.69 -4.19 -4.52
CA LEU A 212 7.40 -2.97 -5.28
C LEU A 212 8.69 -2.25 -5.72
N ALA A 213 9.69 -2.18 -4.85
CA ALA A 213 10.99 -1.65 -5.22
C ALA A 213 11.62 -2.44 -6.38
N ASN A 214 11.53 -3.78 -6.37
CA ASN A 214 12.03 -4.62 -7.47
C ASN A 214 11.17 -4.56 -8.73
N LEU A 215 9.91 -4.12 -8.62
CA LEU A 215 9.08 -3.80 -9.78
C LEU A 215 9.57 -2.53 -10.49
N GLY A 216 10.32 -1.67 -9.78
CA GLY A 216 10.84 -0.40 -10.27
C GLY A 216 10.21 0.83 -9.61
N VAL A 217 9.30 0.64 -8.65
CA VAL A 217 8.73 1.77 -7.90
C VAL A 217 9.84 2.51 -7.15
N ASP A 218 9.91 3.81 -7.35
CA ASP A 218 10.95 4.70 -6.81
C ASP A 218 10.60 5.24 -5.43
N ILE A 219 9.33 5.58 -5.24
CA ILE A 219 8.84 6.22 -4.02
C ILE A 219 7.53 5.55 -3.59
N LEU A 220 7.43 5.23 -2.31
CA LEU A 220 6.20 4.78 -1.68
C LEU A 220 5.56 5.92 -0.90
N ARG A 221 4.35 6.32 -1.28
CA ARG A 221 3.54 7.22 -0.46
C ARG A 221 2.87 6.39 0.62
N MET A 222 3.30 6.56 1.86
CA MET A 222 2.83 5.78 3.01
C MET A 222 1.47 6.28 3.47
N ASP A 223 0.42 5.54 3.12
CA ASP A 223 -0.95 5.87 3.57
C ASP A 223 -1.19 5.42 5.00
N ALA A 224 -1.95 6.24 5.75
CA ALA A 224 -2.42 5.96 7.12
C ALA A 224 -1.31 5.54 8.10
N VAL A 225 -0.05 5.91 7.85
CA VAL A 225 1.11 5.49 8.66
C VAL A 225 1.02 5.96 10.12
N ALA A 226 0.31 7.06 10.40
CA ALA A 226 0.11 7.56 11.76
C ALA A 226 -0.74 6.63 12.66
N PHE A 227 -1.46 5.69 12.06
CA PHE A 227 -2.39 4.80 12.76
C PHE A 227 -1.82 3.40 13.03
N ILE A 228 -0.59 3.09 12.59
CA ILE A 228 -0.04 1.72 12.67
C ILE A 228 0.25 1.26 14.10
N TRP A 229 0.50 2.18 15.03
CA TRP A 229 0.82 1.84 16.41
C TRP A 229 -0.39 2.06 17.31
N LYS A 230 -0.87 0.97 17.91
CA LYS A 230 -2.05 0.99 18.76
C LYS A 230 -1.63 0.92 20.24
N GLN A 231 -1.95 1.96 20.98
CA GLN A 231 -1.69 2.03 22.41
C GLN A 231 -2.94 2.51 23.14
N MET A 232 -3.27 1.89 24.28
CA MET A 232 -4.42 2.28 25.09
C MET A 232 -4.23 3.71 25.62
N GLY A 233 -5.24 4.56 25.43
CA GLY A 233 -5.24 5.93 25.94
C GLY A 233 -4.56 6.97 25.06
N THR A 234 -4.20 6.61 23.80
CA THR A 234 -3.61 7.55 22.84
C THR A 234 -4.53 7.83 21.69
#